data_de7cb5930bebc265e739c9fd5318f003
#
_entry.id   de7cb5930bebc265e739c9fd5318f003
#
_cell.length_a   1.000
_cell.length_b   1.000
_cell.length_c   1.000
_cell.angle_alpha   90.00
_cell.angle_beta   90.00
_cell.angle_gamma   90.00
#
_symmetry.space_group_name_H-M   'P 1'
#
loop_
_entity.id
_entity.type
_entity.pdbx_description
1 polymer ?
#
loop_
_entity_poly.entity_id
_entity_poly.type
_entity_poly.pdbx_seq_one_letter_code
_entity_poly.pdbx_strand_id
1 'polypeptide(L)'
;MTFMLKLLIVKTSSLGDVIHNLPIIHDICHHIADIEIDWVVEESFADIPKLHADVNRVIPVAMRRWRKSIFSKKTWQEIKLAKQQIQQKQYDIVLDTQGLLKSAFICKLAHGIKHGYDKHSIREPIASRFYDVTHACTYQQHAVIRNRTLAALSLGYPVPTGAPNYGLGEALLTVNLPKPYVIGLHGTSRDSKLWPLQHWIQLGKALADQGLHLVLPWASDEEESRAN
;
A
#
# COMPACT_ATOMS: atom_id res chain seq x y z
N MET A 1 29.53 -1.44 -16.65
CA MET A 1 28.25 -0.76 -16.44
C MET A 1 27.43 -1.65 -15.54
N THR A 2 27.17 -1.23 -14.33
CA THR A 2 26.30 -2.00 -13.40
C THR A 2 24.87 -1.87 -13.92
N PHE A 3 24.19 -2.99 -14.14
CA PHE A 3 22.81 -3.00 -14.62
C PHE A 3 21.89 -2.68 -13.43
N MET A 4 21.19 -1.56 -13.47
CA MET A 4 20.21 -1.16 -12.47
C MET A 4 18.84 -1.78 -12.82
N LEU A 5 18.35 -2.68 -11.98
CA LEU A 5 17.04 -3.31 -12.15
C LEU A 5 15.93 -2.31 -11.85
N LYS A 6 14.94 -2.21 -12.72
CA LYS A 6 13.79 -1.29 -12.55
C LYS A 6 12.52 -2.08 -12.25
N LEU A 7 11.98 -1.85 -11.06
CA LEU A 7 10.78 -2.51 -10.56
C LEU A 7 9.61 -1.53 -10.44
N LEU A 8 8.46 -1.88 -10.97
CA LEU A 8 7.20 -1.22 -10.67
C LEU A 8 6.35 -2.10 -9.76
N ILE A 9 6.01 -1.61 -8.58
CA ILE A 9 5.07 -2.27 -7.67
C ILE A 9 3.67 -1.71 -7.91
N VAL A 10 2.68 -2.59 -8.01
CA VAL A 10 1.27 -2.23 -8.09
C VAL A 10 0.55 -2.73 -6.84
N LYS A 11 0.30 -1.81 -5.91
CA LYS A 11 -0.50 -2.03 -4.70
C LYS A 11 -1.31 -0.79 -4.41
N THR A 12 -2.58 -0.79 -4.79
CA THR A 12 -3.39 0.44 -4.81
C THR A 12 -4.16 0.67 -3.51
N SER A 13 -4.62 -0.35 -2.82
CA SER A 13 -5.53 -0.24 -1.66
C SER A 13 -5.66 -1.56 -0.90
N SER A 14 -6.19 -1.65 0.34
CA SER A 14 -6.59 -0.51 1.18
C SER A 14 -5.40 0.00 2.02
N LEU A 15 -5.63 0.94 2.96
CA LEU A 15 -4.59 1.49 3.85
C LEU A 15 -3.70 0.38 4.46
N GLY A 16 -4.32 -0.57 5.16
CA GLY A 16 -3.60 -1.70 5.79
C GLY A 16 -2.85 -2.56 4.79
N ASP A 17 -3.43 -2.81 3.60
CA ASP A 17 -2.76 -3.60 2.55
C ASP A 17 -1.54 -2.87 1.97
N VAL A 18 -1.56 -1.54 1.88
CA VAL A 18 -0.42 -0.73 1.45
C VAL A 18 0.68 -0.79 2.50
N ILE A 19 0.34 -0.65 3.80
CA ILE A 19 1.29 -0.80 4.91
C ILE A 19 1.89 -2.22 4.92
N HIS A 20 1.06 -3.26 4.79
CA HIS A 20 1.52 -4.66 4.73
C HIS A 20 2.45 -4.97 3.54
N ASN A 21 2.53 -4.06 2.58
CA ASN A 21 3.40 -4.22 1.43
C ASN A 21 4.78 -3.56 1.62
N LEU A 22 4.96 -2.65 2.58
CA LEU A 22 6.24 -1.97 2.83
C LEU A 22 7.42 -2.92 3.08
N PRO A 23 7.27 -4.04 3.84
CA PRO A 23 8.40 -4.94 4.09
C PRO A 23 9.06 -5.53 2.86
N ILE A 24 8.34 -5.62 1.72
CA ILE A 24 8.95 -6.14 0.49
C ILE A 24 10.05 -5.22 -0.03
N ILE A 25 9.96 -3.91 0.19
CA ILE A 25 10.96 -2.94 -0.25
C ILE A 25 12.28 -3.20 0.47
N HIS A 26 12.21 -3.33 1.80
CA HIS A 26 13.41 -3.63 2.61
C HIS A 26 14.04 -4.97 2.20
N ASP A 27 13.23 -6.02 2.03
CA ASP A 27 13.73 -7.34 1.59
C ASP A 27 14.40 -7.27 0.23
N ILE A 28 13.79 -6.57 -0.72
CA ILE A 28 14.30 -6.40 -2.08
C ILE A 28 15.65 -5.69 -2.05
N CYS A 29 15.73 -4.54 -1.38
CA CYS A 29 16.96 -3.74 -1.30
C CYS A 29 18.09 -4.47 -0.55
N HIS A 30 17.73 -5.34 0.41
CA HIS A 30 18.70 -6.19 1.11
C HIS A 30 19.34 -7.24 0.18
N HIS A 31 18.62 -7.75 -0.81
CA HIS A 31 19.07 -8.82 -1.70
C HIS A 31 19.58 -8.32 -3.06
N ILE A 32 19.14 -7.13 -3.49
CA ILE A 32 19.44 -6.56 -4.80
C ILE A 32 19.98 -5.15 -4.61
N ALA A 33 21.28 -4.98 -4.75
CA ALA A 33 21.98 -3.72 -4.45
C ALA A 33 21.60 -2.58 -5.42
N ASP A 34 21.53 -2.87 -6.73
CA ASP A 34 21.28 -1.87 -7.77
C ASP A 34 19.84 -2.00 -8.29
N ILE A 35 18.87 -1.47 -7.52
CA ILE A 35 17.46 -1.51 -7.88
C ILE A 35 16.80 -0.13 -7.74
N GLU A 36 15.93 0.19 -8.69
CA GLU A 36 15.07 1.38 -8.70
C GLU A 36 13.62 0.92 -8.54
N ILE A 37 12.93 1.38 -7.50
CA ILE A 37 11.58 0.95 -7.15
C ILE A 37 10.60 2.11 -7.31
N ASP A 38 9.66 1.97 -8.24
CA ASP A 38 8.49 2.84 -8.38
C ASP A 38 7.23 2.12 -7.85
N TRP A 39 6.25 2.86 -7.32
CA TRP A 39 5.05 2.27 -6.74
C TRP A 39 3.78 3.00 -7.21
N VAL A 40 2.82 2.24 -7.78
CA VAL A 40 1.47 2.73 -8.12
C VAL A 40 0.52 2.47 -6.95
N VAL A 41 -0.10 3.55 -6.45
CA VAL A 41 -0.97 3.52 -5.26
C VAL A 41 -2.17 4.46 -5.44
N GLU A 42 -3.28 4.21 -4.75
CA GLU A 42 -4.43 5.14 -4.69
C GLU A 42 -3.99 6.47 -4.07
N GLU A 43 -4.44 7.60 -4.62
CA GLU A 43 -4.04 8.96 -4.19
C GLU A 43 -4.17 9.20 -2.69
N SER A 44 -5.22 8.64 -2.06
CA SER A 44 -5.46 8.76 -0.61
C SER A 44 -4.43 8.02 0.27
N PHE A 45 -3.57 7.20 -0.31
CA PHE A 45 -2.53 6.43 0.41
C PHE A 45 -1.14 6.72 -0.11
N ALA A 46 -0.99 7.73 -0.99
CA ALA A 46 0.28 8.02 -1.67
C ALA A 46 1.41 8.41 -0.71
N ASP A 47 1.09 8.94 0.45
CA ASP A 47 2.10 9.34 1.43
C ASP A 47 2.75 8.16 2.17
N ILE A 48 2.09 6.99 2.21
CA ILE A 48 2.63 5.80 2.88
C ILE A 48 3.90 5.28 2.19
N PRO A 49 3.91 4.99 0.87
CA PRO A 49 5.14 4.58 0.20
C PRO A 49 6.26 5.63 0.24
N LYS A 50 5.91 6.93 0.29
CA LYS A 50 6.90 8.02 0.39
C LYS A 50 7.68 8.03 1.70
N LEU A 51 7.15 7.37 2.75
CA LEU A 51 7.85 7.23 4.03
C LEU A 51 9.04 6.26 3.95
N HIS A 52 9.10 5.42 2.91
CA HIS A 52 10.21 4.49 2.71
C HIS A 52 11.28 5.12 1.81
N ALA A 53 12.50 5.25 2.33
CA ALA A 53 13.60 5.95 1.64
C ALA A 53 13.97 5.33 0.28
N ASP A 54 13.80 4.01 0.14
CA ASP A 54 14.17 3.26 -1.06
C ASP A 54 13.05 3.21 -2.13
N VAL A 55 11.91 3.87 -1.89
CA VAL A 55 10.91 4.09 -2.94
C VAL A 55 11.29 5.31 -3.74
N ASN A 56 11.69 5.09 -4.99
CA ASN A 56 12.19 6.16 -5.85
C ASN A 56 11.06 7.10 -6.33
N ARG A 57 9.94 6.53 -6.76
CA ARG A 57 8.81 7.30 -7.26
C ARG A 57 7.47 6.69 -6.88
N VAL A 58 6.57 7.53 -6.37
CA VAL A 58 5.18 7.17 -6.10
C VAL A 58 4.29 7.72 -7.21
N ILE A 59 3.51 6.86 -7.86
CA ILE A 59 2.58 7.20 -8.94
C ILE A 59 1.15 7.10 -8.41
N PRO A 60 0.51 8.22 -8.07
CA PRO A 60 -0.85 8.18 -7.55
C PRO A 60 -1.87 7.92 -8.66
N VAL A 61 -2.86 7.08 -8.35
CA VAL A 61 -4.05 6.83 -9.17
C VAL A 61 -5.30 7.10 -8.35
N ALA A 62 -6.36 7.63 -8.95
CA ALA A 62 -7.60 7.98 -8.24
C ALA A 62 -8.77 7.09 -8.68
N MET A 63 -8.57 5.76 -8.69
CA MET A 63 -9.53 4.79 -9.21
C MET A 63 -10.92 4.90 -8.57
N ARG A 64 -10.98 5.19 -7.26
CA ARG A 64 -12.23 5.36 -6.52
C ARG A 64 -13.00 6.58 -6.98
N ARG A 65 -12.31 7.72 -7.18
CA ARG A 65 -12.89 8.98 -7.62
C ARG A 65 -13.23 8.94 -9.11
N TRP A 66 -12.35 8.43 -9.95
CA TRP A 66 -12.58 8.32 -11.39
C TRP A 66 -13.83 7.51 -11.73
N ARG A 67 -14.05 6.39 -11.01
CA ARG A 67 -15.26 5.57 -11.19
C ARG A 67 -16.56 6.32 -10.92
N LYS A 68 -16.54 7.30 -9.98
CA LYS A 68 -17.71 8.13 -9.67
C LYS A 68 -17.95 9.24 -10.70
N SER A 69 -16.94 9.61 -11.49
CA SER A 69 -16.94 10.78 -12.39
C SER A 69 -16.48 10.42 -13.80
N ILE A 70 -16.86 9.23 -14.29
CA ILE A 70 -16.36 8.66 -15.57
C ILE A 70 -16.67 9.54 -16.80
N PHE A 71 -17.71 10.36 -16.75
CA PHE A 71 -18.10 11.26 -17.84
C PHE A 71 -17.40 12.64 -17.79
N SER A 72 -16.57 12.90 -16.76
CA SER A 72 -15.85 14.17 -16.62
C SER A 72 -14.60 14.22 -17.52
N LYS A 73 -14.44 15.28 -18.29
CA LYS A 73 -13.22 15.55 -19.07
C LYS A 73 -11.97 15.57 -18.16
N LYS A 74 -12.10 16.12 -16.94
CA LYS A 74 -11.02 16.16 -15.95
C LYS A 74 -10.56 14.74 -15.58
N THR A 75 -11.51 13.81 -15.35
CA THR A 75 -11.20 12.41 -15.06
C THR A 75 -10.35 11.77 -16.17
N TRP A 76 -10.70 11.97 -17.43
CA TRP A 76 -9.94 11.42 -18.55
C TRP A 76 -8.56 12.05 -18.72
N GLN A 77 -8.42 13.34 -18.40
CA GLN A 77 -7.11 14.01 -18.37
C GLN A 77 -6.21 13.41 -17.29
N GLU A 78 -6.74 13.20 -16.07
CA GLU A 78 -6.02 12.57 -14.96
C GLU A 78 -5.62 11.11 -15.27
N ILE A 79 -6.53 10.33 -15.86
CA ILE A 79 -6.23 8.95 -16.32
C ILE A 79 -5.10 8.96 -17.36
N LYS A 80 -5.15 9.90 -18.32
CA LYS A 80 -4.10 10.05 -19.33
C LYS A 80 -2.75 10.38 -18.70
N LEU A 81 -2.73 11.29 -17.74
CA LEU A 81 -1.50 11.67 -17.01
C LEU A 81 -0.95 10.48 -16.21
N ALA A 82 -1.79 9.77 -15.45
CA ALA A 82 -1.37 8.58 -14.72
C ALA A 82 -0.81 7.50 -15.66
N LYS A 83 -1.48 7.26 -16.79
CA LYS A 83 -0.96 6.35 -17.84
C LYS A 83 0.41 6.78 -18.34
N GLN A 84 0.58 8.07 -18.67
CA GLN A 84 1.87 8.60 -19.11
C GLN A 84 2.97 8.41 -18.05
N GLN A 85 2.67 8.66 -16.78
CA GLN A 85 3.61 8.43 -15.67
C GLN A 85 4.01 6.97 -15.54
N ILE A 86 3.06 6.03 -15.67
CA ILE A 86 3.32 4.58 -15.64
C ILE A 86 4.19 4.15 -16.82
N GLN A 87 3.94 4.72 -18.00
CA GLN A 87 4.65 4.38 -19.25
C GLN A 87 5.96 5.14 -19.46
N GLN A 88 6.31 6.06 -18.57
CA GLN A 88 7.51 6.90 -18.70
C GLN A 88 8.82 6.09 -18.66
N LYS A 89 8.79 4.94 -17.99
CA LYS A 89 9.94 4.06 -17.86
C LYS A 89 9.66 2.68 -18.47
N GLN A 90 10.73 2.06 -18.97
CA GLN A 90 10.76 0.63 -19.25
C GLN A 90 11.18 -0.08 -17.95
N TYR A 91 10.29 -0.88 -17.37
CA TYR A 91 10.58 -1.69 -16.20
C TYR A 91 11.05 -3.07 -16.62
N ASP A 92 11.94 -3.68 -15.84
CA ASP A 92 12.30 -5.09 -16.01
C ASP A 92 11.17 -5.97 -15.48
N ILE A 93 10.62 -5.61 -14.30
CA ILE A 93 9.54 -6.33 -13.63
C ILE A 93 8.42 -5.35 -13.23
N VAL A 94 7.18 -5.75 -13.49
CA VAL A 94 5.96 -5.12 -12.97
C VAL A 94 5.30 -6.09 -12.02
N LEU A 95 5.34 -5.83 -10.71
CA LEU A 95 4.91 -6.73 -9.66
C LEU A 95 3.54 -6.33 -9.10
N ASP A 96 2.52 -7.13 -9.36
CA ASP A 96 1.18 -6.94 -8.78
C ASP A 96 1.02 -7.72 -7.47
N THR A 97 1.14 -7.01 -6.35
CA THR A 97 0.87 -7.55 -5.02
C THR A 97 -0.59 -7.36 -4.56
N GLN A 98 -1.42 -6.72 -5.39
CA GLN A 98 -2.85 -6.51 -5.10
C GLN A 98 -3.71 -7.71 -5.48
N GLY A 99 -3.50 -8.27 -6.67
CA GLY A 99 -4.21 -9.45 -7.14
C GLY A 99 -5.70 -9.22 -7.45
N LEU A 100 -6.05 -8.07 -8.03
CA LEU A 100 -7.40 -7.72 -8.46
C LEU A 100 -7.41 -7.32 -9.93
N LEU A 101 -8.54 -7.47 -10.62
CA LEU A 101 -8.68 -7.04 -12.02
C LEU A 101 -8.25 -5.59 -12.25
N LYS A 102 -8.63 -4.69 -11.31
CA LYS A 102 -8.26 -3.27 -11.41
C LYS A 102 -6.73 -3.05 -11.39
N SER A 103 -5.99 -3.81 -10.58
CA SER A 103 -4.53 -3.73 -10.52
C SER A 103 -3.88 -4.39 -11.72
N ALA A 104 -4.43 -5.51 -12.18
CA ALA A 104 -3.99 -6.18 -13.40
C ALA A 104 -4.11 -5.29 -14.64
N PHE A 105 -5.17 -4.48 -14.75
CA PHE A 105 -5.28 -3.45 -15.80
C PHE A 105 -4.21 -2.37 -15.69
N ILE A 106 -3.85 -1.93 -14.47
CA ILE A 106 -2.75 -0.99 -14.26
C ILE A 106 -1.43 -1.62 -14.74
N CYS A 107 -1.16 -2.89 -14.38
CA CYS A 107 0.02 -3.61 -14.84
C CYS A 107 0.12 -3.68 -16.38
N LYS A 108 -1.01 -3.85 -17.06
CA LYS A 108 -1.07 -3.84 -18.54
C LYS A 108 -0.67 -2.51 -19.16
N LEU A 109 -0.80 -1.39 -18.44
CA LEU A 109 -0.37 -0.08 -18.94
C LEU A 109 1.15 0.08 -18.89
N ALA A 110 1.83 -0.60 -17.98
CA ALA A 110 3.28 -0.52 -17.81
C ALA A 110 4.02 -1.37 -18.87
N HIS A 111 5.22 -0.92 -19.22
CA HIS A 111 6.16 -1.70 -20.02
C HIS A 111 7.03 -2.54 -19.08
N GLY A 112 7.16 -3.84 -19.33
CA GLY A 112 7.94 -4.78 -18.52
C GLY A 112 7.26 -6.13 -18.39
N ILE A 113 7.92 -7.13 -17.78
CA ILE A 113 7.36 -8.46 -17.51
C ILE A 113 6.44 -8.38 -16.28
N LYS A 114 5.18 -8.80 -16.42
CA LYS A 114 4.17 -8.71 -15.35
C LYS A 114 4.24 -9.97 -14.50
N HIS A 115 4.54 -9.79 -13.22
CA HIS A 115 4.52 -10.84 -12.22
C HIS A 115 3.34 -10.66 -11.27
N GLY A 116 2.72 -11.76 -10.85
CA GLY A 116 1.62 -11.74 -9.90
C GLY A 116 1.32 -13.12 -9.33
N TYR A 117 0.27 -13.19 -8.52
CA TYR A 117 -0.22 -14.46 -7.94
C TYR A 117 -0.82 -15.36 -9.02
N ASP A 118 -0.66 -16.68 -8.87
CA ASP A 118 -1.34 -17.65 -9.70
C ASP A 118 -2.86 -17.71 -9.42
N LYS A 119 -3.59 -18.44 -10.27
CA LYS A 119 -5.06 -18.54 -10.19
C LYS A 119 -5.58 -19.13 -8.86
N HIS A 120 -4.76 -19.89 -8.15
CA HIS A 120 -5.15 -20.54 -6.89
C HIS A 120 -4.79 -19.70 -5.66
N SER A 121 -3.86 -18.79 -5.80
CA SER A 121 -3.37 -17.89 -4.75
C SER A 121 -4.01 -16.50 -4.79
N ILE A 122 -4.55 -16.10 -5.95
CA ILE A 122 -5.07 -14.75 -6.17
C ILE A 122 -6.51 -14.60 -5.68
N ARG A 123 -6.88 -13.37 -5.25
CA ARG A 123 -8.24 -13.07 -4.79
C ARG A 123 -9.28 -13.12 -5.92
N GLU A 124 -8.92 -12.63 -7.10
CA GLU A 124 -9.76 -12.65 -8.31
C GLU A 124 -9.05 -13.50 -9.39
N PRO A 125 -9.40 -14.80 -9.52
CA PRO A 125 -8.66 -15.75 -10.38
C PRO A 125 -8.46 -15.30 -11.83
N ILE A 126 -9.42 -14.55 -12.38
CA ILE A 126 -9.33 -14.05 -13.76
C ILE A 126 -8.19 -13.04 -13.94
N ALA A 127 -7.77 -12.33 -12.88
CA ALA A 127 -6.69 -11.37 -12.93
C ALA A 127 -5.33 -12.04 -13.23
N SER A 128 -5.15 -13.32 -12.86
CA SER A 128 -3.91 -14.06 -13.14
C SER A 128 -3.61 -14.20 -14.64
N ARG A 129 -4.62 -14.09 -15.50
CA ARG A 129 -4.44 -14.15 -16.96
C ARG A 129 -3.77 -12.90 -17.57
N PHE A 130 -3.61 -11.86 -16.78
CA PHE A 130 -2.95 -10.61 -17.20
C PHE A 130 -1.46 -10.58 -16.89
N TYR A 131 -0.95 -11.57 -16.16
CA TYR A 131 0.46 -11.68 -15.83
C TYR A 131 1.20 -12.60 -16.79
N ASP A 132 2.45 -12.24 -17.08
CA ASP A 132 3.33 -13.02 -17.93
C ASP A 132 3.94 -14.18 -17.10
N VAL A 133 4.20 -13.94 -15.81
CA VAL A 133 4.71 -14.92 -14.84
C VAL A 133 3.83 -14.92 -13.59
N THR A 134 3.42 -16.12 -13.18
CA THR A 134 2.57 -16.29 -11.99
C THR A 134 3.26 -17.15 -10.94
N HIS A 135 3.03 -16.83 -9.66
CA HIS A 135 3.65 -17.50 -8.53
C HIS A 135 2.60 -18.03 -7.56
N ALA A 136 2.80 -19.27 -7.09
CA ALA A 136 1.98 -19.87 -6.04
C ALA A 136 2.35 -19.34 -4.66
N CYS A 137 1.41 -18.61 -4.03
CA CYS A 137 1.58 -18.07 -2.68
C CYS A 137 0.33 -18.39 -1.88
N THR A 138 0.42 -19.23 -0.87
CA THR A 138 -0.72 -19.73 -0.11
C THR A 138 -1.64 -18.62 0.40
N TYR A 139 -2.92 -18.65 0.00
CA TYR A 139 -3.87 -17.58 0.30
C TYR A 139 -4.15 -17.40 1.79
N GLN A 140 -4.09 -18.49 2.58
CA GLN A 140 -4.36 -18.50 4.01
C GLN A 140 -3.24 -17.86 4.87
N GLN A 141 -2.06 -17.62 4.29
CA GLN A 141 -0.98 -16.95 5.00
C GLN A 141 -1.30 -15.47 5.24
N HIS A 142 -0.67 -14.90 6.26
CA HIS A 142 -0.75 -13.47 6.55
C HIS A 142 -0.30 -12.63 5.33
N ALA A 143 -0.97 -11.52 5.08
CA ALA A 143 -0.73 -10.68 3.88
C ALA A 143 0.74 -10.25 3.72
N VAL A 144 1.43 -9.92 4.82
CA VAL A 144 2.86 -9.57 4.80
C VAL A 144 3.69 -10.74 4.27
N ILE A 145 3.48 -11.95 4.77
CA ILE A 145 4.22 -13.14 4.35
C ILE A 145 3.97 -13.43 2.87
N ARG A 146 2.71 -13.32 2.43
CA ARG A 146 2.35 -13.54 1.02
C ARG A 146 3.01 -12.54 0.09
N ASN A 147 3.01 -11.24 0.44
CA ASN A 147 3.65 -10.21 -0.36
C ASN A 147 5.17 -10.42 -0.44
N ARG A 148 5.81 -10.76 0.69
CA ARG A 148 7.25 -11.08 0.75
C ARG A 148 7.60 -12.31 -0.08
N THR A 149 6.79 -13.37 0.00
CA THR A 149 6.96 -14.58 -0.83
C THR A 149 6.83 -14.27 -2.32
N LEU A 150 5.79 -13.50 -2.70
CA LEU A 150 5.61 -13.12 -4.11
C LEU A 150 6.79 -12.32 -4.64
N ALA A 151 7.27 -11.33 -3.89
CA ALA A 151 8.42 -10.52 -4.27
C ALA A 151 9.69 -11.37 -4.42
N ALA A 152 9.96 -12.27 -3.46
CA ALA A 152 11.10 -13.17 -3.49
C ALA A 152 11.09 -14.09 -4.73
N LEU A 153 9.96 -14.72 -5.01
CA LEU A 153 9.78 -15.59 -6.18
C LEU A 153 9.90 -14.82 -7.51
N SER A 154 9.38 -13.58 -7.53
CA SER A 154 9.42 -12.74 -8.74
C SER A 154 10.82 -12.23 -9.07
N LEU A 155 11.64 -12.00 -8.06
CA LEU A 155 12.98 -11.40 -8.19
C LEU A 155 14.11 -12.41 -7.98
N GLY A 156 13.81 -13.67 -7.64
CA GLY A 156 14.77 -14.76 -7.58
C GLY A 156 15.67 -14.77 -6.33
N TYR A 157 15.21 -14.19 -5.20
CA TYR A 157 15.93 -14.26 -3.94
C TYR A 157 15.24 -15.21 -2.93
N PRO A 158 15.95 -15.68 -1.88
CA PRO A 158 15.37 -16.58 -0.89
C PRO A 158 14.18 -15.94 -0.15
N VAL A 159 13.09 -16.69 0.06
CA VAL A 159 11.92 -16.18 0.81
C VAL A 159 12.33 -15.82 2.24
N PRO A 160 12.15 -14.55 2.68
CA PRO A 160 12.58 -14.13 4.00
C PRO A 160 11.75 -14.77 5.11
N THR A 161 12.40 -15.35 6.13
CA THR A 161 11.77 -16.01 7.28
C THR A 161 11.78 -15.14 8.55
N GLY A 162 12.62 -14.11 8.58
CA GLY A 162 12.74 -13.19 9.72
C GLY A 162 11.56 -12.24 9.88
N ALA A 163 11.55 -11.51 11.01
CA ALA A 163 10.57 -10.46 11.28
C ALA A 163 10.54 -9.42 10.13
N PRO A 164 9.35 -8.94 9.73
CA PRO A 164 9.25 -7.94 8.67
C PRO A 164 9.82 -6.59 9.13
N ASN A 165 10.69 -5.99 8.31
CA ASN A 165 11.13 -4.61 8.49
C ASN A 165 10.34 -3.72 7.52
N TYR A 166 9.69 -2.69 8.05
CA TYR A 166 8.85 -1.78 7.26
C TYR A 166 9.65 -0.65 6.62
N GLY A 167 10.94 -0.52 6.93
CA GLY A 167 11.83 0.50 6.36
C GLY A 167 11.41 1.94 6.65
N LEU A 168 10.58 2.15 7.67
CA LEU A 168 10.16 3.48 8.08
C LEU A 168 11.26 4.11 8.92
N GLY A 169 11.80 5.25 8.45
CA GLY A 169 12.66 6.10 9.24
C GLY A 169 11.90 6.81 10.37
N GLU A 170 12.60 7.62 11.14
CA GLU A 170 11.96 8.52 12.10
C GLU A 170 11.09 9.52 11.33
N ALA A 171 9.78 9.34 11.37
CA ALA A 171 8.85 10.32 10.85
C ALA A 171 8.85 11.53 11.80
N LEU A 172 9.23 12.70 11.28
CA LEU A 172 9.09 13.94 12.03
C LEU A 172 7.60 14.23 12.23
N LEU A 173 7.14 14.10 13.47
CA LEU A 173 5.81 14.56 13.84
C LEU A 173 5.77 16.08 13.68
N THR A 174 4.94 16.55 12.77
CA THR A 174 4.69 18.00 12.56
C THR A 174 3.72 18.57 13.59
N VAL A 175 3.12 17.71 14.43
CA VAL A 175 2.14 18.07 15.45
C VAL A 175 2.74 17.90 16.83
N ASN A 176 2.62 18.92 17.66
CA ASN A 176 3.01 18.84 19.07
C ASN A 176 1.91 18.10 19.85
N LEU A 177 2.16 16.85 20.19
CA LEU A 177 1.22 16.04 20.98
C LEU A 177 1.51 16.15 22.47
N PRO A 178 0.46 16.18 23.32
CA PRO A 178 0.63 16.11 24.76
C PRO A 178 1.28 14.79 25.17
N LYS A 179 2.14 14.81 26.19
CA LYS A 179 2.83 13.60 26.67
C LYS A 179 2.53 13.37 28.14
N PRO A 180 2.41 12.10 28.60
CA PRO A 180 2.36 10.88 27.79
C PRO A 180 1.01 10.69 27.08
N TYR A 181 0.98 9.98 25.95
CA TYR A 181 -0.25 9.78 25.18
C TYR A 181 -0.44 8.35 24.68
N VAL A 182 -1.70 8.02 24.40
CA VAL A 182 -2.14 6.78 23.74
C VAL A 182 -2.84 7.17 22.43
N ILE A 183 -2.49 6.54 21.31
CA ILE A 183 -3.18 6.76 20.04
C ILE A 183 -4.34 5.78 19.92
N GLY A 184 -5.57 6.31 19.79
CA GLY A 184 -6.78 5.54 19.53
C GLY A 184 -7.12 5.53 18.05
N LEU A 185 -7.00 4.38 17.37
CA LEU A 185 -7.38 4.23 15.96
C LEU A 185 -8.88 3.97 15.85
N HIS A 186 -9.68 5.03 15.83
CA HIS A 186 -11.14 4.96 15.87
C HIS A 186 -11.81 4.92 14.49
N GLY A 187 -11.07 5.23 13.41
CA GLY A 187 -11.57 5.23 12.04
C GLY A 187 -11.57 3.83 11.41
N THR A 188 -12.63 3.49 10.66
CA THR A 188 -12.70 2.25 9.89
C THR A 188 -13.63 2.40 8.68
N SER A 189 -13.41 1.59 7.64
CA SER A 189 -14.21 1.61 6.41
C SER A 189 -15.57 0.91 6.52
N ARG A 190 -15.92 0.32 7.68
CA ARG A 190 -17.18 -0.41 7.89
C ARG A 190 -17.75 -0.06 9.25
N ASP A 191 -18.99 0.41 9.28
CA ASP A 191 -19.70 0.80 10.52
C ASP A 191 -19.79 -0.34 11.53
N SER A 192 -19.92 -1.58 11.06
CA SER A 192 -19.92 -2.79 11.91
C SER A 192 -18.62 -3.02 12.71
N LYS A 193 -17.55 -2.29 12.39
CA LYS A 193 -16.26 -2.34 13.08
C LYS A 193 -16.01 -1.13 13.97
N LEU A 194 -16.92 -0.15 13.95
CA LEU A 194 -16.83 1.03 14.79
C LEU A 194 -17.07 0.64 16.25
N TRP A 195 -16.15 1.05 17.10
CA TRP A 195 -16.35 0.94 18.53
C TRP A 195 -17.34 2.05 18.98
N PRO A 196 -18.34 1.76 19.85
CA PRO A 196 -19.33 2.74 20.27
C PRO A 196 -18.71 3.98 20.91
N LEU A 197 -19.25 5.15 20.63
CA LEU A 197 -18.75 6.42 21.15
C LEU A 197 -18.62 6.44 22.68
N GLN A 198 -19.60 5.85 23.38
CA GLN A 198 -19.59 5.78 24.85
C GLN A 198 -18.37 5.03 25.40
N HIS A 199 -17.89 4.01 24.69
CA HIS A 199 -16.70 3.28 25.08
C HIS A 199 -15.41 4.11 24.88
N TRP A 200 -15.34 4.93 23.83
CA TRP A 200 -14.25 5.87 23.62
C TRP A 200 -14.19 6.92 24.74
N ILE A 201 -15.38 7.45 25.15
CA ILE A 201 -15.49 8.39 26.27
C ILE A 201 -15.02 7.73 27.58
N GLN A 202 -15.46 6.50 27.87
CA GLN A 202 -15.04 5.77 29.05
C GLN A 202 -13.53 5.50 29.07
N LEU A 203 -12.97 5.08 27.92
CA LEU A 203 -11.52 4.88 27.77
C LEU A 203 -10.76 6.19 28.00
N GLY A 204 -11.21 7.29 27.41
CA GLY A 204 -10.56 8.60 27.57
C GLY A 204 -10.53 9.04 29.03
N LYS A 205 -11.63 8.86 29.78
CA LYS A 205 -11.66 9.14 31.22
C LYS A 205 -10.70 8.25 31.99
N ALA A 206 -10.73 6.94 31.77
CA ALA A 206 -9.84 6.00 32.46
C ALA A 206 -8.37 6.27 32.19
N LEU A 207 -8.02 6.73 30.99
CA LEU A 207 -6.64 7.13 30.64
C LEU A 207 -6.28 8.45 31.35
N ALA A 208 -7.18 9.44 31.35
CA ALA A 208 -6.97 10.71 32.03
C ALA A 208 -6.74 10.54 33.54
N ASP A 209 -7.46 9.63 34.21
CA ASP A 209 -7.25 9.28 35.62
C ASP A 209 -5.84 8.72 35.89
N GLN A 210 -5.18 8.17 34.86
CA GLN A 210 -3.81 7.68 34.90
C GLN A 210 -2.78 8.72 34.38
N GLY A 211 -3.18 9.95 34.12
CA GLY A 211 -2.32 11.00 33.58
C GLY A 211 -1.95 10.82 32.11
N LEU A 212 -2.69 10.01 31.36
CA LEU A 212 -2.48 9.75 29.94
C LEU A 212 -3.46 10.54 29.06
N HIS A 213 -3.01 11.02 27.92
CA HIS A 213 -3.85 11.68 26.93
C HIS A 213 -4.29 10.70 25.84
N LEU A 214 -5.58 10.67 25.50
CA LEU A 214 -6.08 9.93 24.35
C LEU A 214 -6.04 10.82 23.12
N VAL A 215 -5.27 10.41 22.10
CA VAL A 215 -5.15 11.12 20.80
C VAL A 215 -5.90 10.32 19.75
N LEU A 216 -6.89 10.93 19.11
CA LEU A 216 -7.74 10.32 18.08
C LEU A 216 -7.42 10.96 16.72
N PRO A 217 -6.58 10.32 15.86
CA PRO A 217 -6.32 10.84 14.53
C PRO A 217 -7.56 10.70 13.63
N TRP A 218 -7.83 11.69 12.79
CA TRP A 218 -8.95 11.69 11.86
C TRP A 218 -8.52 12.14 10.46
N ALA A 219 -9.29 11.72 9.44
CA ALA A 219 -9.07 12.04 8.04
C ALA A 219 -10.35 12.48 7.30
N SER A 220 -11.50 12.39 7.95
CA SER A 220 -12.78 12.84 7.41
C SER A 220 -13.55 13.66 8.45
N ASP A 221 -14.49 14.50 8.00
CA ASP A 221 -15.35 15.32 8.87
C ASP A 221 -16.15 14.46 9.87
N GLU A 222 -16.55 13.25 9.45
CA GLU A 222 -17.26 12.30 10.32
C GLU A 222 -16.34 11.72 11.41
N GLU A 223 -15.09 11.47 11.10
CA GLU A 223 -14.08 11.02 12.07
C GLU A 223 -13.71 12.15 13.03
N GLU A 224 -13.56 13.38 12.51
CA GLU A 224 -13.33 14.58 13.32
C GLU A 224 -14.48 14.81 14.32
N SER A 225 -15.74 14.76 13.84
CA SER A 225 -16.92 14.92 14.68
C SER A 225 -17.04 13.87 15.79
N ARG A 226 -16.48 12.67 15.58
CA ARG A 226 -16.45 11.62 16.62
C ARG A 226 -15.29 11.80 17.60
N ALA A 227 -14.20 12.45 17.18
CA ALA A 227 -13.02 12.67 18.01
C ALA A 227 -13.22 13.84 18.99
N ASN A 228 -14.08 14.81 18.64
CA ASN A 228 -14.45 15.98 19.44
C ASN A 228 -15.67 15.67 20.32
#